data_9d868cab2e6570177a83b10ecf2bfa60
#
_entry.id   9d868cab2e6570177a83b10ecf2bfa60
#
_cell.length_a   1.000
_cell.length_b   1.000
_cell.length_c   1.000
_cell.angle_alpha   90.00
_cell.angle_beta   90.00
_cell.angle_gamma   90.00
#
_symmetry.space_group_name_H-M   'P 1'
#
loop_
_entity.id
_entity.type
_entity.pdbx_description
1 polymer ?
#
loop_
_entity_poly.entity_id
_entity_poly.type
_entity_poly.pdbx_seq_one_letter_code
_entity_poly.pdbx_strand_id
1 'polypeptide(L)'
;MGVFMRNNNITEFKMMQVLDWSYDKAINGLPGMETVDELANKYITKYNSVDESIDKFIKWQQAKCATSGFLTGLGGIITLPVAIPANVSSVIYIQTRMIATIAKMRGYDLKDDQVKTLVYVALTGQAAADILKQAGIKIGTKMSTVLIKRMPVEIIKQINKQVGFRLVTKFGEKGVINLGKCVPIVGGVIGGTVDAVGTNTIGKTVKKVFN
;
A
#
# COMPACT_ATOMS: atom_id res chain seq x y z
N MET A 1 1.13 9.36 40.99
CA MET A 1 1.04 10.11 39.74
C MET A 1 1.19 9.06 38.61
N GLY A 2 0.06 8.45 38.20
CA GLY A 2 0.05 7.31 37.25
C GLY A 2 0.23 7.81 35.82
N VAL A 3 1.34 7.44 35.22
CA VAL A 3 1.56 7.61 33.79
C VAL A 3 0.57 6.65 33.06
N PHE A 4 -0.48 7.20 32.50
CA PHE A 4 -1.35 6.48 31.55
C PHE A 4 -0.48 6.07 30.35
N MET A 5 0.04 4.84 30.34
CA MET A 5 0.54 4.22 29.13
C MET A 5 -0.64 4.13 28.17
N ARG A 6 -0.70 5.02 27.19
CA ARG A 6 -1.60 4.90 26.05
C ARG A 6 -1.24 3.57 25.37
N ASN A 7 -2.11 2.60 25.53
CA ASN A 7 -2.01 1.31 24.83
C ASN A 7 -2.20 1.58 23.34
N ASN A 8 -1.09 1.79 22.62
CA ASN A 8 -1.04 2.13 21.19
C ASN A 8 -1.23 0.89 20.30
N ASN A 9 -1.94 -0.14 20.81
CA ASN A 9 -2.19 -1.35 20.01
C ASN A 9 -2.93 -1.01 18.73
N ILE A 10 -2.31 -1.33 17.59
CA ILE A 10 -2.92 -1.23 16.28
C ILE A 10 -3.94 -2.37 16.19
N THR A 11 -5.22 -2.05 16.12
CA THR A 11 -6.32 -3.00 15.91
C THR A 11 -6.65 -3.12 14.42
N GLU A 12 -7.34 -4.20 14.02
CA GLU A 12 -7.85 -4.37 12.66
C GLU A 12 -8.72 -3.17 12.24
N PHE A 13 -9.57 -2.68 13.14
CA PHE A 13 -10.41 -1.51 12.89
C PHE A 13 -9.59 -0.26 12.58
N LYS A 14 -8.60 0.07 13.41
CA LYS A 14 -7.70 1.19 13.17
C LYS A 14 -6.91 1.02 11.86
N MET A 15 -6.47 -0.20 11.56
CA MET A 15 -5.78 -0.49 10.32
C MET A 15 -6.66 -0.24 9.11
N MET A 16 -7.93 -0.67 9.13
CA MET A 16 -8.87 -0.41 8.05
C MET A 16 -9.14 1.09 7.87
N GLN A 17 -9.26 1.86 8.97
CA GLN A 17 -9.40 3.32 8.88
C GLN A 17 -8.18 3.98 8.19
N VAL A 18 -6.97 3.52 8.48
CA VAL A 18 -5.76 4.02 7.80
C VAL A 18 -5.73 3.64 6.33
N LEU A 19 -6.15 2.43 5.98
CA LEU A 19 -6.26 2.00 4.59
C LEU A 19 -7.26 2.87 3.82
N ASP A 20 -8.45 3.08 4.38
CA ASP A 20 -9.49 3.91 3.76
C ASP A 20 -9.02 5.36 3.59
N TRP A 21 -8.41 5.93 4.63
CA TRP A 21 -7.81 7.26 4.56
C TRP A 21 -6.70 7.33 3.51
N SER A 22 -5.78 6.34 3.51
CA SER A 22 -4.67 6.29 2.55
C SER A 22 -5.16 6.18 1.11
N TYR A 23 -6.22 5.42 0.88
CA TYR A 23 -6.83 5.26 -0.42
C TYR A 23 -7.49 6.56 -0.90
N ASP A 24 -8.30 7.18 -0.04
CA ASP A 24 -8.93 8.48 -0.33
C ASP A 24 -7.87 9.53 -0.70
N LYS A 25 -6.81 9.67 0.13
CA LYS A 25 -5.74 10.63 -0.13
C LYS A 25 -4.88 10.29 -1.34
N ALA A 26 -4.74 9.01 -1.68
CA ALA A 26 -4.05 8.62 -2.90
C ALA A 26 -4.82 9.05 -4.16
N ILE A 27 -6.14 8.90 -4.15
CA ILE A 27 -6.99 9.27 -5.29
C ILE A 27 -7.13 10.79 -5.40
N ASN A 28 -7.50 11.45 -4.30
CA ASN A 28 -7.80 12.88 -4.29
C ASN A 28 -6.56 13.78 -4.20
N GLY A 29 -5.39 13.18 -3.91
CA GLY A 29 -4.14 13.89 -3.70
C GLY A 29 -3.99 14.44 -2.28
N LEU A 30 -2.74 14.76 -1.92
CA LEU A 30 -2.37 15.59 -0.78
C LEU A 30 -1.86 16.92 -1.31
N PRO A 31 -1.98 18.02 -0.53
CA PRO A 31 -1.42 19.31 -0.93
C PRO A 31 0.03 19.22 -1.39
N GLY A 32 0.33 19.70 -2.59
CA GLY A 32 1.67 19.67 -3.17
C GLY A 32 2.11 18.32 -3.75
N MET A 33 1.22 17.32 -3.82
CA MET A 33 1.51 16.02 -4.42
C MET A 33 0.61 15.73 -5.62
N GLU A 34 1.20 15.16 -6.69
CA GLU A 34 0.45 14.69 -7.86
C GLU A 34 -0.58 13.61 -7.43
N THR A 35 -1.77 13.65 -8.01
CA THR A 35 -2.80 12.62 -7.85
C THR A 35 -2.38 11.32 -8.54
N VAL A 36 -3.11 10.23 -8.26
CA VAL A 36 -2.89 8.94 -8.94
C VAL A 36 -3.13 9.08 -10.45
N ASP A 37 -4.14 9.85 -10.86
CA ASP A 37 -4.46 10.06 -12.28
C ASP A 37 -3.35 10.83 -13.00
N GLU A 38 -2.84 11.90 -12.41
CA GLU A 38 -1.72 12.66 -12.96
C GLU A 38 -0.46 11.80 -13.09
N LEU A 39 -0.13 11.01 -12.06
CA LEU A 39 1.01 10.10 -12.10
C LEU A 39 0.84 9.01 -13.16
N ALA A 40 -0.32 8.38 -13.25
CA ALA A 40 -0.58 7.33 -14.23
C ALA A 40 -0.42 7.89 -15.66
N ASN A 41 -1.05 9.02 -15.94
CA ASN A 41 -0.96 9.69 -17.25
C ASN A 41 0.48 10.08 -17.59
N LYS A 42 1.20 10.68 -16.65
CA LYS A 42 2.60 11.09 -16.82
C LYS A 42 3.52 9.93 -17.25
N TYR A 43 3.31 8.74 -16.68
CA TYR A 43 4.13 7.57 -17.03
C TYR A 43 3.65 6.89 -18.32
N ILE A 44 2.35 6.75 -18.54
CA ILE A 44 1.82 6.12 -19.77
C ILE A 44 2.19 6.93 -21.01
N THR A 45 2.18 8.26 -20.92
CA THR A 45 2.54 9.14 -22.05
C THR A 45 4.04 9.22 -22.32
N LYS A 46 4.86 8.84 -21.33
CA LYS A 46 6.33 8.95 -21.41
C LYS A 46 6.99 7.72 -22.00
N TYR A 47 6.39 6.53 -21.87
CA TYR A 47 7.00 5.26 -22.27
C TYR A 47 6.14 4.52 -23.30
N ASN A 48 6.78 3.60 -24.04
CA ASN A 48 6.17 2.96 -25.21
C ASN A 48 5.11 1.89 -24.87
N SER A 49 5.08 1.39 -23.64
CA SER A 49 4.10 0.40 -23.20
C SER A 49 3.71 0.60 -21.74
N VAL A 50 2.52 0.07 -21.39
CA VAL A 50 2.04 0.10 -19.99
C VAL A 50 2.98 -0.67 -19.07
N ASP A 51 3.51 -1.82 -19.53
CA ASP A 51 4.45 -2.62 -18.73
C ASP A 51 5.76 -1.87 -18.46
N GLU A 52 6.31 -1.21 -19.48
CA GLU A 52 7.50 -0.37 -19.30
C GLU A 52 7.23 0.79 -18.35
N SER A 53 6.10 1.47 -18.50
CA SER A 53 5.66 2.56 -17.62
C SER A 53 5.61 2.12 -16.16
N ILE A 54 5.02 0.95 -15.91
CA ILE A 54 4.92 0.35 -14.57
C ILE A 54 6.31 0.03 -14.01
N ASP A 55 7.19 -0.59 -14.79
CA ASP A 55 8.53 -0.96 -14.34
C ASP A 55 9.39 0.27 -14.01
N LYS A 56 9.32 1.32 -14.83
CA LYS A 56 9.99 2.59 -14.57
C LYS A 56 9.43 3.29 -13.33
N PHE A 57 8.09 3.26 -13.17
CA PHE A 57 7.43 3.83 -12.01
C PHE A 57 7.81 3.11 -10.71
N ILE A 58 7.81 1.76 -10.68
CA ILE A 58 8.24 0.99 -9.52
C ILE A 58 9.69 1.31 -9.15
N LYS A 59 10.61 1.33 -10.12
CA LYS A 59 12.01 1.68 -9.89
C LYS A 59 12.18 3.08 -9.29
N TRP A 60 11.40 4.05 -9.80
CA TRP A 60 11.43 5.40 -9.27
C TRP A 60 10.89 5.47 -7.82
N GLN A 61 9.81 4.76 -7.52
CA GLN A 61 9.29 4.67 -6.16
C GLN A 61 10.30 4.03 -5.20
N GLN A 62 10.98 2.98 -5.62
CA GLN A 62 12.06 2.34 -4.84
C GLN A 62 13.18 3.34 -4.54
N ALA A 63 13.63 4.10 -5.53
CA ALA A 63 14.67 5.12 -5.36
C ALA A 63 14.23 6.22 -4.39
N LYS A 64 12.98 6.68 -4.47
CA LYS A 64 12.41 7.67 -3.54
C LYS A 64 12.32 7.14 -2.11
N CYS A 65 11.87 5.91 -1.91
CA CYS A 65 11.79 5.30 -0.58
C CYS A 65 13.18 5.08 0.04
N ALA A 66 14.22 4.96 -0.78
CA ALA A 66 15.60 4.86 -0.31
C ALA A 66 16.16 6.20 0.23
N THR A 67 15.53 7.34 -0.07
CA THR A 67 15.95 8.65 0.44
C THR A 67 15.26 8.94 1.79
N SER A 68 16.04 9.02 2.86
CA SER A 68 15.56 9.22 4.24
C SER A 68 14.67 10.46 4.46
N GLY A 69 14.77 11.46 3.60
CA GLY A 69 13.99 12.70 3.69
C GLY A 69 12.54 12.59 3.22
N PHE A 70 12.18 11.57 2.45
CA PHE A 70 10.84 11.48 1.87
C PHE A 70 9.78 11.08 2.91
N LEU A 71 10.08 10.10 3.75
CA LEU A 71 9.16 9.64 4.81
C LEU A 71 9.00 10.67 5.93
N THR A 72 10.09 11.35 6.30
CA THR A 72 10.05 12.40 7.33
C THR A 72 9.31 13.64 6.87
N GLY A 73 9.42 14.02 5.58
CA GLY A 73 8.67 15.12 4.99
C GLY A 73 7.16 14.89 4.97
N LEU A 74 6.72 13.65 4.77
CA LEU A 74 5.30 13.30 4.80
C LEU A 74 4.71 13.28 6.22
N GLY A 75 5.51 12.96 7.24
CA GLY A 75 5.04 12.89 8.64
C GLY A 75 4.48 14.20 9.17
N GLY A 76 4.90 15.35 8.62
CA GLY A 76 4.36 16.67 8.96
C GLY A 76 3.06 17.03 8.24
N ILE A 77 2.74 16.37 7.12
CA ILE A 77 1.57 16.67 6.28
C ILE A 77 0.41 15.72 6.61
N ILE A 78 0.71 14.53 7.16
CA ILE A 78 -0.27 13.48 7.43
C ILE A 78 -0.91 13.71 8.79
N THR A 79 -2.06 14.38 8.83
CA THR A 79 -2.95 14.39 9.99
C THR A 79 -3.92 13.19 9.86
N LEU A 80 -3.67 12.16 10.67
CA LEU A 80 -4.53 10.98 10.70
C LEU A 80 -5.68 11.13 11.68
N PRO A 81 -6.88 10.66 11.33
CA PRO A 81 -8.01 10.60 12.26
C PRO A 81 -7.84 9.53 13.35
N VAL A 82 -6.75 8.75 13.32
CA VAL A 82 -6.54 7.58 14.18
C VAL A 82 -5.15 7.59 14.80
N ALA A 83 -5.05 7.16 16.07
CA ALA A 83 -3.79 7.03 16.80
C ALA A 83 -2.97 5.81 16.28
N ILE A 84 -2.33 5.98 15.13
CA ILE A 84 -1.33 5.05 14.58
C ILE A 84 -0.02 5.83 14.41
N PRO A 85 1.15 5.19 14.63
CA PRO A 85 2.43 5.85 14.42
C PRO A 85 2.56 6.44 13.02
N ALA A 86 3.01 7.70 12.92
CA ALA A 86 3.08 8.44 11.67
C ALA A 86 3.95 7.75 10.60
N ASN A 87 5.02 7.05 11.02
CA ASN A 87 5.87 6.28 10.11
C ASN A 87 5.10 5.12 9.44
N VAL A 88 4.25 4.40 10.19
CA VAL A 88 3.43 3.30 9.63
C VAL A 88 2.43 3.86 8.63
N SER A 89 1.75 4.93 8.97
CA SER A 89 0.76 5.56 8.11
C SER A 89 1.36 6.11 6.83
N SER A 90 2.54 6.72 6.91
CA SER A 90 3.27 7.25 5.75
C SER A 90 3.66 6.12 4.80
N VAL A 91 4.16 4.99 5.32
CA VAL A 91 4.50 3.82 4.51
C VAL A 91 3.26 3.25 3.82
N ILE A 92 2.15 3.07 4.57
CA ILE A 92 0.89 2.58 4.00
C ILE A 92 0.39 3.52 2.91
N TYR A 93 0.39 4.83 3.13
CA TYR A 93 -0.02 5.82 2.14
C TYR A 93 0.80 5.74 0.84
N ILE A 94 2.14 5.73 0.95
CA ILE A 94 3.02 5.66 -0.21
C ILE A 94 2.80 4.38 -1.01
N GLN A 95 2.69 3.25 -0.31
CA GLN A 95 2.46 1.96 -0.95
C GLN A 95 1.07 1.89 -1.58
N THR A 96 0.03 2.38 -0.90
CA THR A 96 -1.33 2.48 -1.46
C THR A 96 -1.34 3.33 -2.73
N ARG A 97 -0.70 4.49 -2.69
CA ARG A 97 -0.58 5.40 -3.85
C ARG A 97 0.14 4.72 -5.02
N MET A 98 1.22 4.01 -4.76
CA MET A 98 1.94 3.25 -5.79
C MET A 98 1.06 2.18 -6.44
N ILE A 99 0.36 1.39 -5.63
CA ILE A 99 -0.51 0.30 -6.09
C ILE A 99 -1.68 0.87 -6.90
N ALA A 100 -2.35 1.90 -6.40
CA ALA A 100 -3.47 2.55 -7.09
C ALA A 100 -3.04 3.17 -8.43
N THR A 101 -1.85 3.79 -8.49
CA THR A 101 -1.30 4.31 -9.75
C THR A 101 -1.10 3.19 -10.78
N ILE A 102 -0.57 2.04 -10.37
CA ILE A 102 -0.38 0.88 -11.27
C ILE A 102 -1.73 0.31 -11.71
N ALA A 103 -2.71 0.18 -10.81
CA ALA A 103 -4.06 -0.23 -11.16
C ALA A 103 -4.68 0.71 -12.19
N LYS A 104 -4.51 2.02 -12.02
CA LYS A 104 -4.96 3.03 -12.99
C LYS A 104 -4.26 2.89 -14.35
N MET A 105 -2.93 2.68 -14.37
CA MET A 105 -2.19 2.43 -15.61
C MET A 105 -2.70 1.19 -16.37
N ARG A 106 -3.21 0.19 -15.64
CA ARG A 106 -3.86 -1.01 -16.19
C ARG A 106 -5.31 -0.81 -16.62
N GLY A 107 -5.86 0.40 -16.46
CA GLY A 107 -7.23 0.74 -16.87
C GLY A 107 -8.32 0.36 -15.85
N TYR A 108 -7.96 0.04 -14.61
CA TYR A 108 -8.94 -0.23 -13.56
C TYR A 108 -9.57 1.07 -13.05
N ASP A 109 -10.88 1.01 -12.76
CA ASP A 109 -11.62 2.11 -12.14
C ASP A 109 -11.39 2.10 -10.63
N LEU A 110 -10.70 3.11 -10.12
CA LEU A 110 -10.41 3.25 -8.69
C LEU A 110 -11.64 3.60 -7.83
N LYS A 111 -12.78 3.87 -8.44
CA LYS A 111 -14.04 4.09 -7.72
C LYS A 111 -14.75 2.78 -7.37
N ASP A 112 -14.37 1.66 -8.00
CA ASP A 112 -14.95 0.36 -7.72
C ASP A 112 -14.43 -0.19 -6.38
N ASP A 113 -15.31 -0.59 -5.45
CA ASP A 113 -14.96 -1.18 -4.15
C ASP A 113 -14.13 -2.46 -4.29
N GLN A 114 -14.36 -3.21 -5.36
CA GLN A 114 -13.58 -4.40 -5.70
C GLN A 114 -12.14 -4.06 -6.02
N VAL A 115 -11.91 -2.99 -6.79
CA VAL A 115 -10.56 -2.50 -7.13
C VAL A 115 -9.87 -1.98 -5.87
N LYS A 116 -10.58 -1.22 -5.03
CA LYS A 116 -10.11 -0.78 -3.71
C LYS A 116 -9.65 -1.97 -2.86
N THR A 117 -10.45 -3.03 -2.80
CA THR A 117 -10.13 -4.27 -2.07
C THR A 117 -8.85 -4.92 -2.62
N LEU A 118 -8.70 -5.00 -3.94
CA LEU A 118 -7.48 -5.55 -4.56
C LEU A 118 -6.23 -4.71 -4.27
N VAL A 119 -6.36 -3.39 -4.18
CA VAL A 119 -5.28 -2.50 -3.72
C VAL A 119 -4.86 -2.86 -2.30
N TYR A 120 -5.82 -3.08 -1.39
CA TYR A 120 -5.53 -3.50 -0.03
C TYR A 120 -4.89 -4.89 0.04
N VAL A 121 -5.35 -5.84 -0.77
CA VAL A 121 -4.71 -7.15 -0.89
C VAL A 121 -3.24 -7.01 -1.32
N ALA A 122 -2.95 -6.19 -2.32
CA ALA A 122 -1.59 -6.00 -2.83
C ALA A 122 -0.63 -5.44 -1.77
N LEU A 123 -1.12 -4.63 -0.81
CA LEU A 123 -0.34 -4.13 0.34
C LEU A 123 0.17 -5.24 1.27
N THR A 124 -0.50 -6.39 1.28
CA THR A 124 -0.05 -7.54 2.09
C THR A 124 1.20 -8.21 1.51
N GLY A 125 1.58 -7.88 0.27
CA GLY A 125 2.76 -8.42 -0.39
C GLY A 125 2.64 -9.93 -0.65
N GLN A 126 3.52 -10.72 -0.06
CA GLN A 126 3.55 -12.18 -0.28
C GLN A 126 2.25 -12.88 0.14
N ALA A 127 1.52 -12.37 1.14
CA ALA A 127 0.26 -12.96 1.59
C ALA A 127 -0.92 -12.73 0.62
N ALA A 128 -0.77 -11.85 -0.38
CA ALA A 128 -1.83 -11.53 -1.33
C ALA A 128 -2.36 -12.77 -2.07
N ALA A 129 -1.45 -13.67 -2.46
CA ALA A 129 -1.81 -14.91 -3.16
C ALA A 129 -2.71 -15.82 -2.32
N ASP A 130 -2.37 -15.99 -1.06
CA ASP A 130 -3.13 -16.84 -0.13
C ASP A 130 -4.49 -16.25 0.17
N ILE A 131 -4.57 -14.94 0.38
CA ILE A 131 -5.83 -14.23 0.64
C ILE A 131 -6.79 -14.41 -0.55
N LEU A 132 -6.33 -14.17 -1.77
CA LEU A 132 -7.16 -14.31 -2.97
C LEU A 132 -7.53 -15.76 -3.22
N LYS A 133 -6.62 -16.72 -3.02
CA LYS A 133 -6.90 -18.15 -3.14
C LYS A 133 -7.99 -18.60 -2.16
N GLN A 134 -7.95 -18.16 -0.91
CA GLN A 134 -8.99 -18.46 0.10
C GLN A 134 -10.34 -17.83 -0.26
N ALA A 135 -10.36 -16.74 -1.00
CA ALA A 135 -11.57 -16.14 -1.55
C ALA A 135 -12.03 -16.76 -2.90
N GLY A 136 -11.38 -17.85 -3.35
CA GLY A 136 -11.70 -18.51 -4.61
C GLY A 136 -11.19 -17.79 -5.86
N ILE A 137 -10.32 -16.78 -5.70
CA ILE A 137 -9.80 -15.97 -6.80
C ILE A 137 -8.42 -16.49 -7.21
N LYS A 138 -8.25 -16.84 -8.49
CA LYS A 138 -6.96 -17.28 -9.06
C LYS A 138 -6.12 -16.05 -9.45
N ILE A 139 -4.90 -15.95 -8.92
CA ILE A 139 -3.89 -14.97 -9.34
C ILE A 139 -3.17 -15.45 -10.59
N GLY A 140 -2.78 -14.51 -11.47
CA GLY A 140 -1.95 -14.80 -12.66
C GLY A 140 -2.72 -15.20 -13.91
N THR A 141 -4.04 -15.31 -13.83
CA THR A 141 -4.91 -15.25 -15.00
C THR A 141 -5.30 -13.80 -15.21
N LYS A 142 -5.39 -13.33 -16.46
CA LYS A 142 -5.95 -11.99 -16.75
C LYS A 142 -7.30 -11.91 -16.04
N MET A 143 -7.32 -11.29 -14.88
CA MET A 143 -8.56 -10.98 -14.20
C MET A 143 -9.22 -9.90 -15.04
N SER A 144 -10.21 -10.30 -15.84
CA SER A 144 -10.95 -9.31 -16.61
C SER A 144 -11.61 -8.36 -15.61
N THR A 145 -11.61 -7.07 -15.94
CA THR A 145 -12.33 -6.03 -15.18
C THR A 145 -13.78 -6.44 -14.90
N VAL A 146 -14.36 -7.26 -15.79
CA VAL A 146 -15.72 -7.82 -15.63
C VAL A 146 -15.83 -8.81 -14.46
N LEU A 147 -14.84 -9.70 -14.26
CA LEU A 147 -14.85 -10.65 -13.14
C LEU A 147 -14.65 -9.94 -11.80
N ILE A 148 -13.81 -8.92 -11.77
CA ILE A 148 -13.60 -8.10 -10.58
C ILE A 148 -14.92 -7.40 -10.17
N LYS A 149 -15.60 -6.76 -11.12
CA LYS A 149 -16.89 -6.08 -10.88
C LYS A 149 -18.01 -6.99 -10.38
N ARG A 150 -17.88 -8.30 -10.57
CA ARG A 150 -18.87 -9.30 -10.10
C ARG A 150 -18.55 -9.89 -8.72
N MET A 151 -17.50 -9.41 -8.03
CA MET A 151 -17.15 -9.91 -6.71
C MET A 151 -18.24 -9.54 -5.70
N PRO A 152 -18.88 -10.53 -5.03
CA PRO A 152 -19.91 -10.27 -4.04
C PRO A 152 -19.38 -9.48 -2.84
N VAL A 153 -20.25 -8.69 -2.22
CA VAL A 153 -19.90 -7.86 -1.04
C VAL A 153 -19.39 -8.72 0.12
N GLU A 154 -19.91 -9.93 0.27
CA GLU A 154 -19.51 -10.89 1.29
C GLU A 154 -18.04 -11.30 1.11
N ILE A 155 -17.61 -11.52 -0.12
CA ILE A 155 -16.24 -11.86 -0.46
C ILE A 155 -15.32 -10.63 -0.20
N ILE A 156 -15.77 -9.43 -0.55
CA ILE A 156 -15.05 -8.19 -0.24
C ILE A 156 -14.83 -8.07 1.28
N LYS A 157 -15.87 -8.26 2.09
CA LYS A 157 -15.77 -8.21 3.55
C LYS A 157 -14.81 -9.26 4.11
N GLN A 158 -14.88 -10.49 3.59
CA GLN A 158 -13.97 -11.58 3.99
C GLN A 158 -12.51 -11.24 3.67
N ILE A 159 -12.23 -10.73 2.47
CA ILE A 159 -10.90 -10.32 2.05
C ILE A 159 -10.40 -9.18 2.93
N ASN A 160 -11.19 -8.14 3.13
CA ASN A 160 -10.80 -6.97 3.92
C ASN A 160 -10.48 -7.34 5.37
N LYS A 161 -11.22 -8.28 5.98
CA LYS A 161 -10.91 -8.81 7.31
C LYS A 161 -9.54 -9.49 7.33
N GLN A 162 -9.24 -10.34 6.35
CA GLN A 162 -7.94 -11.02 6.26
C GLN A 162 -6.80 -10.03 6.01
N VAL A 163 -7.01 -9.03 5.16
CA VAL A 163 -6.04 -7.94 4.92
C VAL A 163 -5.77 -7.19 6.22
N GLY A 164 -6.81 -6.76 6.94
CA GLY A 164 -6.67 -6.07 8.23
C GLY A 164 -5.82 -6.87 9.20
N PHE A 165 -6.13 -8.14 9.39
CA PHE A 165 -5.37 -9.04 10.26
C PHE A 165 -3.88 -9.15 9.83
N ARG A 166 -3.62 -9.36 8.54
CA ARG A 166 -2.24 -9.47 8.00
C ARG A 166 -1.43 -8.19 8.17
N LEU A 167 -2.07 -7.05 7.95
CA LEU A 167 -1.38 -5.76 8.09
C LEU A 167 -1.16 -5.38 9.56
N VAL A 168 -2.09 -5.72 10.47
CA VAL A 168 -1.86 -5.59 11.92
C VAL A 168 -0.66 -6.45 12.34
N THR A 169 -0.55 -7.68 11.85
CA THR A 169 0.60 -8.54 12.15
C THR A 169 1.90 -7.96 11.59
N LYS A 170 1.85 -7.36 10.39
CA LYS A 170 3.02 -6.76 9.72
C LYS A 170 3.48 -5.46 10.38
N PHE A 171 2.55 -4.60 10.80
CA PHE A 171 2.82 -3.26 11.31
C PHE A 171 2.50 -3.07 12.80
N GLY A 172 1.97 -4.11 13.49
CA GLY A 172 1.72 -4.08 14.93
C GLY A 172 3.01 -4.14 15.77
N GLU A 173 2.88 -4.16 17.08
CA GLU A 173 4.03 -4.10 18.01
C GLU A 173 5.16 -5.06 17.67
N LYS A 174 4.84 -6.30 17.32
CA LYS A 174 5.85 -7.30 16.91
C LYS A 174 6.48 -6.97 15.55
N GLY A 175 5.73 -6.36 14.64
CA GLY A 175 6.23 -5.94 13.32
C GLY A 175 7.15 -4.73 13.43
N VAL A 176 6.78 -3.74 14.22
CA VAL A 176 7.61 -2.55 14.51
C VAL A 176 8.91 -2.91 15.22
N ILE A 177 8.86 -3.86 16.17
CA ILE A 177 10.06 -4.37 16.86
C ILE A 177 10.98 -5.12 15.89
N ASN A 178 10.42 -5.88 14.94
CA ASN A 178 11.22 -6.59 13.93
C ASN A 178 11.81 -5.63 12.89
N LEU A 179 11.09 -4.58 12.52
CA LEU A 179 11.63 -3.49 11.70
C LEU A 179 12.74 -2.74 12.44
N GLY A 180 12.58 -2.51 13.74
CA GLY A 180 13.60 -1.90 14.61
C GLY A 180 14.85 -2.79 14.80
N LYS A 181 14.69 -4.11 14.82
CA LYS A 181 15.82 -5.06 14.92
C LYS A 181 16.60 -5.22 13.61
N CYS A 182 15.98 -4.92 12.47
CA CYS A 182 16.65 -4.86 11.17
C CYS A 182 17.39 -3.54 10.94
N VAL A 183 17.35 -2.60 11.90
CA VAL A 183 18.10 -1.34 11.85
C VAL A 183 19.34 -1.49 12.73
N PRO A 184 20.53 -1.77 12.19
CA PRO A 184 21.76 -1.51 12.92
C PRO A 184 21.84 0.00 13.15
N ILE A 185 21.99 0.39 14.41
CA ILE A 185 22.13 1.78 14.86
C ILE A 185 23.50 2.31 14.40
N VAL A 186 23.63 2.62 13.12
CA VAL A 186 24.73 3.45 12.61
C VAL A 186 24.22 4.24 11.41
N GLY A 187 23.85 5.49 11.65
CA GLY A 187 23.85 6.57 10.66
C GLY A 187 23.01 6.36 9.40
N GLY A 188 21.75 6.79 9.43
CA GLY A 188 21.07 7.40 8.26
C GLY A 188 20.77 6.57 7.01
N VAL A 189 21.42 5.43 6.77
CA VAL A 189 21.37 4.71 5.48
C VAL A 189 20.42 3.51 5.47
N ILE A 190 19.95 3.05 6.61
CA ILE A 190 19.33 1.71 6.72
C ILE A 190 17.79 1.72 6.67
N GLY A 191 17.13 2.81 7.04
CA GLY A 191 15.67 2.96 6.83
C GLY A 191 15.26 2.82 5.37
N GLY A 192 16.06 3.34 4.44
CA GLY A 192 15.80 3.28 3.01
C GLY A 192 15.85 1.89 2.39
N THR A 193 16.67 0.97 2.90
CA THR A 193 16.82 -0.37 2.32
C THR A 193 15.63 -1.29 2.65
N VAL A 194 15.09 -1.22 3.85
CA VAL A 194 13.93 -2.03 4.27
C VAL A 194 12.67 -1.59 3.51
N ASP A 195 12.48 -0.29 3.35
CA ASP A 195 11.36 0.28 2.59
C ASP A 195 11.50 -0.01 1.09
N ALA A 196 12.72 0.01 0.55
CA ALA A 196 12.98 -0.35 -0.85
C ALA A 196 12.68 -1.83 -1.13
N VAL A 197 13.06 -2.75 -0.24
CA VAL A 197 12.75 -4.19 -0.35
C VAL A 197 11.25 -4.43 -0.24
N GLY A 198 10.57 -3.79 0.71
CA GLY A 198 9.12 -3.83 0.86
C GLY A 198 8.41 -3.33 -0.40
N THR A 199 8.84 -2.20 -0.95
CA THR A 199 8.31 -1.61 -2.19
C THR A 199 8.54 -2.51 -3.40
N ASN A 200 9.69 -3.19 -3.51
CA ASN A 200 9.94 -4.17 -4.57
C ASN A 200 9.00 -5.37 -4.50
N THR A 201 8.83 -5.93 -3.31
CA THR A 201 7.91 -7.06 -3.09
C THR A 201 6.48 -6.68 -3.45
N ILE A 202 6.02 -5.51 -3.03
CA ILE A 202 4.70 -4.98 -3.39
C ILE A 202 4.62 -4.74 -4.89
N GLY A 203 5.63 -4.14 -5.53
CA GLY A 203 5.66 -3.93 -6.98
C GLY A 203 5.48 -5.24 -7.77
N LYS A 204 6.16 -6.32 -7.38
CA LYS A 204 5.99 -7.65 -7.97
C LYS A 204 4.58 -8.22 -7.75
N THR A 205 4.03 -8.00 -6.55
CA THR A 205 2.67 -8.47 -6.20
C THR A 205 1.62 -7.73 -7.02
N VAL A 206 1.74 -6.41 -7.16
CA VAL A 206 0.81 -5.57 -7.92
C VAL A 206 0.75 -6.00 -9.38
N LYS A 207 1.91 -6.28 -10.01
CA LYS A 207 1.95 -6.79 -11.39
C LYS A 207 1.21 -8.12 -11.56
N LYS A 208 1.10 -8.94 -10.51
CA LYS A 208 0.35 -10.21 -10.54
C LYS A 208 -1.14 -10.01 -10.26
N VAL A 209 -1.50 -9.07 -9.39
CA VAL A 209 -2.88 -8.79 -8.99
C VAL A 209 -3.63 -8.02 -10.08
N PHE A 210 -2.96 -7.09 -10.75
CA PHE A 210 -3.52 -6.23 -11.79
C PHE A 210 -2.95 -6.56 -13.19
N ASN A 211 -2.86 -7.84 -13.51
CA ASN A 211 -2.34 -8.29 -14.81
C ASN A 211 -3.43 -8.29 -15.88
#